data_ec74c79ea96a3712e0c7721f6aa47983
#
_entry.id   ec74c79ea96a3712e0c7721f6aa47983
#
_cell.length_a   1.000
_cell.length_b   1.000
_cell.length_c   1.000
_cell.angle_alpha   90.00
_cell.angle_beta   90.00
_cell.angle_gamma   90.00
#
_symmetry.space_group_name_H-M   'P 1'
#
loop_
_entity.id
_entity.type
_entity.pdbx_description
1 polymer ?
#
loop_
_entity_poly.entity_id
_entity_poly.type
_entity_poly.pdbx_seq_one_letter_code
_entity_poly.pdbx_strand_id
1 'polypeptide(L)'
;MILKGKKGLIVGVANAKSIAYGIAKACHDQGAQMAFTYLNDALKKRVEPIAEEFGSKFVYELDVNNQAHLDGLANQIKKDLGEVDFVVHAVAYAPKEALEGEFVNTTKEAFDIAMGTSVYSLLSLTRAVLPVLKEGGSVLTLTYLGGPKFVPHYNVMGVAKAALESSVRYLAHDLGARNIRVNAISAGPIKTLAASGIGDFRMILRYNEVNSPLKRNVTTEDVGNSAMYLLSDLASGVTGEVHYVDCGYNIMGMGDVATDAEGNTILAWDAK
;
A
#
# COMPACT_ATOMS: atom_id res chain seq x y z
N MET A 1 -12.91 12.82 -16.30
CA MET A 1 -12.95 11.95 -15.11
C MET A 1 -12.81 10.50 -15.58
N ILE A 2 -11.62 9.93 -15.39
CA ILE A 2 -11.26 8.60 -15.93
C ILE A 2 -11.84 7.43 -15.13
N LEU A 3 -12.30 7.68 -13.90
CA LEU A 3 -12.98 6.68 -13.06
C LEU A 3 -14.49 6.96 -12.89
N LYS A 4 -15.07 7.82 -13.75
CA LYS A 4 -16.51 8.14 -13.67
C LYS A 4 -17.35 6.87 -13.80
N GLY A 5 -18.20 6.63 -12.80
CA GLY A 5 -19.07 5.45 -12.74
C GLY A 5 -18.40 4.15 -12.26
N LYS A 6 -17.08 4.17 -12.02
CA LYS A 6 -16.37 3.06 -11.40
C LYS A 6 -16.65 3.02 -9.90
N LYS A 7 -16.67 1.82 -9.33
CA LYS A 7 -16.89 1.57 -7.90
C LYS A 7 -15.71 0.83 -7.32
N GLY A 8 -15.31 1.17 -6.09
CA GLY A 8 -14.15 0.54 -5.45
C GLY A 8 -14.32 0.25 -3.97
N LEU A 9 -13.50 -0.66 -3.48
CA LEU A 9 -13.30 -0.93 -2.07
C LEU A 9 -11.91 -0.47 -1.64
N ILE A 10 -11.84 0.38 -0.61
CA ILE A 10 -10.57 0.85 -0.04
C ILE A 10 -10.39 0.22 1.34
N VAL A 11 -9.36 -0.60 1.50
CA VAL A 11 -9.01 -1.27 2.74
C VAL A 11 -7.69 -0.70 3.28
N GLY A 12 -7.69 -0.24 4.56
CA GLY A 12 -6.48 0.22 5.23
C GLY A 12 -6.36 1.74 5.42
N VAL A 13 -7.46 2.50 5.29
CA VAL A 13 -7.48 3.90 5.74
C VAL A 13 -7.47 3.94 7.26
N ALA A 14 -6.49 4.63 7.84
CA ALA A 14 -6.39 4.84 9.29
C ALA A 14 -6.60 6.32 9.69
N ASN A 15 -6.25 7.25 8.82
CA ASN A 15 -6.45 8.71 8.94
C ASN A 15 -6.10 9.40 7.61
N ALA A 16 -6.25 10.72 7.53
CA ALA A 16 -5.95 11.54 6.35
C ALA A 16 -4.45 11.55 5.92
N LYS A 17 -3.54 10.94 6.70
CA LYS A 17 -2.12 10.78 6.35
C LYS A 17 -1.81 9.40 5.77
N SER A 18 -2.79 8.50 5.71
CA SER A 18 -2.63 7.17 5.13
C SER A 18 -2.40 7.26 3.61
N ILE A 19 -1.57 6.39 3.06
CA ILE A 19 -1.44 6.26 1.60
C ILE A 19 -2.81 5.91 0.99
N ALA A 20 -3.58 5.03 1.64
CA ALA A 20 -4.93 4.67 1.20
C ALA A 20 -5.89 5.88 1.11
N TYR A 21 -5.71 6.92 1.98
CA TYR A 21 -6.45 8.17 1.85
C TYR A 21 -6.08 8.92 0.57
N GLY A 22 -4.77 9.05 0.27
CA GLY A 22 -4.32 9.68 -0.98
C GLY A 22 -4.84 8.97 -2.22
N ILE A 23 -4.88 7.63 -2.19
CA ILE A 23 -5.48 6.81 -3.25
C ILE A 23 -6.98 7.08 -3.38
N ALA A 24 -7.71 7.06 -2.25
CA ALA A 24 -9.14 7.34 -2.23
C ALA A 24 -9.44 8.73 -2.77
N LYS A 25 -8.66 9.75 -2.37
CA LYS A 25 -8.81 11.12 -2.86
C LYS A 25 -8.62 11.19 -4.38
N ALA A 26 -7.55 10.63 -4.93
CA ALA A 26 -7.29 10.63 -6.36
C ALA A 26 -8.42 9.90 -7.14
N CYS A 27 -8.93 8.79 -6.62
CA CYS A 27 -10.04 8.07 -7.23
C CYS A 27 -11.36 8.87 -7.18
N HIS A 28 -11.64 9.51 -6.03
CA HIS A 28 -12.81 10.38 -5.86
C HIS A 28 -12.80 11.56 -6.83
N ASP A 29 -11.67 12.27 -6.92
CA ASP A 29 -11.50 13.42 -7.82
C ASP A 29 -11.68 13.03 -9.29
N GLN A 30 -11.54 11.75 -9.62
CA GLN A 30 -11.78 11.18 -10.94
C GLN A 30 -13.15 10.51 -11.09
N GLY A 31 -14.03 10.67 -10.12
CA GLY A 31 -15.44 10.29 -10.20
C GLY A 31 -15.78 8.87 -9.77
N ALA A 32 -14.89 8.19 -9.06
CA ALA A 32 -15.18 6.88 -8.47
C ALA A 32 -16.09 6.99 -7.26
N GLN A 33 -16.98 6.02 -7.09
CA GLN A 33 -17.73 5.76 -5.86
C GLN A 33 -17.00 4.69 -5.06
N MET A 34 -16.84 4.88 -3.74
CA MET A 34 -16.04 3.97 -2.93
C MET A 34 -16.76 3.52 -1.66
N ALA A 35 -16.46 2.30 -1.22
CA ALA A 35 -16.68 1.84 0.15
C ALA A 35 -15.34 1.79 0.88
N PHE A 36 -15.41 1.90 2.21
CA PHE A 36 -14.25 1.90 3.09
C PHE A 36 -14.36 0.79 4.14
N THR A 37 -13.23 0.43 4.75
CA THR A 37 -13.25 -0.51 5.86
C THR A 37 -12.50 0.05 7.05
N TYR A 38 -12.86 -0.44 8.24
CA TYR A 38 -12.17 -0.16 9.51
C TYR A 38 -11.94 -1.44 10.29
N LEU A 39 -10.87 -1.49 11.08
CA LEU A 39 -10.52 -2.68 11.88
C LEU A 39 -11.29 -2.77 13.20
N ASN A 40 -11.54 -1.63 13.84
CA ASN A 40 -12.13 -1.54 15.17
C ASN A 40 -12.80 -0.16 15.39
N ASP A 41 -13.52 0.00 16.50
CA ASP A 41 -14.25 1.23 16.83
C ASP A 41 -13.38 2.50 16.89
N ALA A 42 -12.12 2.37 17.29
CA ALA A 42 -11.20 3.51 17.33
C ALA A 42 -10.86 4.01 15.91
N LEU A 43 -10.72 3.09 14.96
CA LEU A 43 -10.54 3.43 13.55
C LEU A 43 -11.86 3.80 12.86
N LYS A 44 -12.99 3.20 13.25
CA LYS A 44 -14.32 3.59 12.77
C LYS A 44 -14.53 5.09 12.87
N LYS A 45 -14.31 5.67 14.06
CA LYS A 45 -14.45 7.10 14.34
C LYS A 45 -13.60 8.01 13.45
N ARG A 46 -12.55 7.47 12.82
CA ARG A 46 -11.67 8.21 11.89
C ARG A 46 -12.02 7.96 10.43
N VAL A 47 -12.50 6.77 10.11
CA VAL A 47 -12.79 6.35 8.73
C VAL A 47 -14.16 6.87 8.29
N GLU A 48 -15.17 6.89 9.15
CA GLU A 48 -16.51 7.41 8.81
C GLU A 48 -16.47 8.86 8.29
N PRO A 49 -15.83 9.83 8.98
CA PRO A 49 -15.72 11.19 8.45
C PRO A 49 -14.97 11.28 7.11
N ILE A 50 -13.96 10.41 6.90
CA ILE A 50 -13.23 10.34 5.63
C ILE A 50 -14.12 9.78 4.52
N ALA A 51 -14.93 8.76 4.81
CA ALA A 51 -15.90 8.25 3.85
C ALA A 51 -16.93 9.32 3.46
N GLU A 52 -17.44 10.07 4.43
CA GLU A 52 -18.36 11.19 4.20
C GLU A 52 -17.72 12.30 3.36
N GLU A 53 -16.45 12.66 3.61
CA GLU A 53 -15.67 13.61 2.80
C GLU A 53 -15.65 13.21 1.32
N PHE A 54 -15.59 11.92 1.02
CA PHE A 54 -15.62 11.37 -0.33
C PHE A 54 -17.04 10.98 -0.80
N GLY A 55 -18.08 11.49 -0.13
CA GLY A 55 -19.48 11.26 -0.51
C GLY A 55 -19.94 9.82 -0.34
N SER A 56 -19.24 9.02 0.46
CA SER A 56 -19.60 7.62 0.74
C SER A 56 -20.21 7.47 2.14
N LYS A 57 -21.27 6.64 2.21
CA LYS A 57 -21.85 6.15 3.45
C LYS A 57 -21.58 4.68 3.72
N PHE A 58 -20.77 4.04 2.89
CA PHE A 58 -20.50 2.61 2.93
C PHE A 58 -19.18 2.34 3.64
N VAL A 59 -19.28 1.95 4.91
CA VAL A 59 -18.14 1.69 5.78
C VAL A 59 -18.37 0.36 6.51
N TYR A 60 -17.45 -0.60 6.31
CA TYR A 60 -17.59 -1.97 6.82
C TYR A 60 -16.54 -2.29 7.87
N GLU A 61 -16.92 -3.05 8.88
CA GLU A 61 -15.93 -3.64 9.78
C GLU A 61 -15.19 -4.76 9.06
N LEU A 62 -13.84 -4.71 9.10
CA LEU A 62 -13.00 -5.71 8.47
C LEU A 62 -11.67 -5.86 9.21
N ASP A 63 -11.54 -6.95 9.94
CA ASP A 63 -10.25 -7.50 10.29
C ASP A 63 -9.89 -8.57 9.25
N VAL A 64 -8.81 -8.36 8.51
CA VAL A 64 -8.34 -9.27 7.46
C VAL A 64 -7.87 -10.64 7.99
N ASN A 65 -7.67 -10.76 9.31
CA ASN A 65 -7.37 -12.01 10.00
C ASN A 65 -8.64 -12.72 10.55
N ASN A 66 -9.81 -12.08 10.44
CA ASN A 66 -11.08 -12.66 10.89
C ASN A 66 -11.85 -13.23 9.69
N GLN A 67 -11.94 -14.56 9.63
CA GLN A 67 -12.61 -15.24 8.51
C GLN A 67 -14.10 -14.87 8.40
N ALA A 68 -14.80 -14.66 9.52
CA ALA A 68 -16.22 -14.29 9.47
C ALA A 68 -16.45 -12.89 8.86
N HIS A 69 -15.52 -11.93 9.08
CA HIS A 69 -15.56 -10.62 8.43
C HIS A 69 -15.37 -10.75 6.90
N LEU A 70 -14.42 -11.61 6.48
CA LEU A 70 -14.15 -11.87 5.07
C LEU A 70 -15.33 -12.55 4.38
N ASP A 71 -15.94 -13.54 5.03
CA ASP A 71 -17.08 -14.30 4.49
C ASP A 71 -18.33 -13.41 4.29
N GLY A 72 -18.52 -12.40 5.13
CA GLY A 72 -19.64 -11.45 5.04
C GLY A 72 -19.43 -10.33 4.03
N LEU A 73 -18.18 -10.03 3.64
CA LEU A 73 -17.81 -8.81 2.93
C LEU A 73 -18.49 -8.68 1.54
N ALA A 74 -18.48 -9.74 0.74
CA ALA A 74 -19.09 -9.71 -0.58
C ALA A 74 -20.59 -9.43 -0.52
N ASN A 75 -21.30 -9.98 0.46
CA ASN A 75 -22.74 -9.75 0.63
C ASN A 75 -23.03 -8.28 1.01
N GLN A 76 -22.21 -7.67 1.86
CA GLN A 76 -22.33 -6.25 2.21
C GLN A 76 -22.11 -5.37 0.99
N ILE A 77 -21.02 -5.59 0.25
CA ILE A 77 -20.72 -4.87 -0.99
C ILE A 77 -21.84 -5.02 -2.01
N LYS A 78 -22.32 -6.26 -2.21
CA LYS A 78 -23.40 -6.54 -3.18
C LYS A 78 -24.69 -5.79 -2.85
N LYS A 79 -25.04 -5.73 -1.57
CA LYS A 79 -26.22 -5.00 -1.09
C LYS A 79 -26.11 -3.50 -1.35
N ASP A 80 -24.94 -2.90 -1.10
CA ASP A 80 -24.76 -1.45 -1.04
C ASP A 80 -24.28 -0.85 -2.36
N LEU A 81 -23.36 -1.54 -3.05
CA LEU A 81 -22.73 -1.09 -4.31
C LEU A 81 -23.07 -1.97 -5.51
N GLY A 82 -23.56 -3.19 -5.29
CA GLY A 82 -23.72 -4.21 -6.32
C GLY A 82 -22.40 -4.90 -6.62
N GLU A 83 -21.67 -4.43 -7.62
CA GLU A 83 -20.35 -4.91 -7.98
C GLU A 83 -19.31 -3.77 -7.83
N VAL A 84 -18.03 -4.14 -7.69
CA VAL A 84 -16.92 -3.21 -7.67
C VAL A 84 -15.99 -3.41 -8.86
N ASP A 85 -15.42 -2.32 -9.35
CA ASP A 85 -14.46 -2.30 -10.44
C ASP A 85 -13.01 -2.44 -9.92
N PHE A 86 -12.77 -2.07 -8.67
CA PHE A 86 -11.43 -2.16 -8.09
C PHE A 86 -11.42 -2.39 -6.57
N VAL A 87 -10.30 -2.93 -6.09
CA VAL A 87 -10.02 -3.14 -4.67
C VAL A 87 -8.61 -2.64 -4.36
N VAL A 88 -8.47 -1.84 -3.31
CA VAL A 88 -7.20 -1.38 -2.77
C VAL A 88 -6.92 -2.08 -1.45
N HIS A 89 -5.86 -2.89 -1.41
CA HIS A 89 -5.33 -3.55 -0.23
C HIS A 89 -4.15 -2.74 0.32
N ALA A 90 -4.39 -1.94 1.36
CA ALA A 90 -3.38 -1.10 1.99
C ALA A 90 -3.18 -1.50 3.47
N VAL A 91 -3.07 -2.81 3.72
CA VAL A 91 -2.89 -3.40 5.05
C VAL A 91 -1.51 -3.98 5.19
N ALA A 92 -0.84 -3.67 6.31
CA ALA A 92 0.40 -4.31 6.71
C ALA A 92 0.58 -4.14 8.22
N TYR A 93 1.10 -5.17 8.87
CA TYR A 93 1.42 -5.12 10.29
C TYR A 93 2.53 -6.13 10.62
N ALA A 94 3.44 -5.72 11.51
CA ALA A 94 4.35 -6.58 12.23
C ALA A 94 4.44 -6.10 13.69
N PRO A 95 4.61 -7.00 14.66
CA PRO A 95 4.93 -6.61 16.04
C PRO A 95 6.19 -5.75 16.08
N LYS A 96 6.21 -4.73 16.95
CA LYS A 96 7.32 -3.76 17.02
C LYS A 96 8.66 -4.43 17.29
N GLU A 97 8.68 -5.42 18.18
CA GLU A 97 9.87 -6.20 18.53
C GLU A 97 10.47 -6.97 17.35
N ALA A 98 9.67 -7.28 16.33
CA ALA A 98 10.16 -7.92 15.10
C ALA A 98 10.81 -6.95 14.10
N LEU A 99 10.70 -5.64 14.34
CA LEU A 99 11.34 -4.57 13.58
C LEU A 99 12.61 -4.03 14.26
N GLU A 100 12.89 -4.49 15.47
CA GLU A 100 14.03 -4.07 16.28
C GLU A 100 15.09 -5.18 16.35
N GLY A 101 16.36 -4.81 16.57
CA GLY A 101 17.47 -5.75 16.73
C GLY A 101 17.82 -6.53 15.46
N GLU A 102 18.43 -7.70 15.64
CA GLU A 102 18.90 -8.55 14.55
C GLU A 102 17.76 -9.42 14.01
N PHE A 103 17.63 -9.47 12.70
CA PHE A 103 16.58 -10.25 12.02
C PHE A 103 16.59 -11.74 12.39
N VAL A 104 17.77 -12.35 12.63
CA VAL A 104 17.91 -13.77 13.00
C VAL A 104 17.17 -14.12 14.31
N ASN A 105 16.89 -13.14 15.16
CA ASN A 105 16.18 -13.31 16.43
C ASN A 105 14.65 -13.17 16.30
N THR A 106 14.11 -12.99 15.08
CA THR A 106 12.67 -12.90 14.86
C THR A 106 11.98 -14.20 15.31
N THR A 107 11.02 -14.09 16.22
CA THR A 107 10.27 -15.25 16.71
C THR A 107 9.31 -15.78 15.64
N LYS A 108 8.96 -17.07 15.76
CA LYS A 108 7.99 -17.69 14.86
C LYS A 108 6.64 -16.97 14.91
N GLU A 109 6.16 -16.60 16.10
CA GLU A 109 4.89 -15.88 16.29
C GLU A 109 4.90 -14.54 15.57
N ALA A 110 5.95 -13.75 15.75
CA ALA A 110 6.06 -12.44 15.10
C ALA A 110 6.17 -12.56 13.57
N PHE A 111 6.88 -13.59 13.09
CA PHE A 111 6.98 -13.92 11.68
C PHE A 111 5.60 -14.30 11.11
N ASP A 112 4.87 -15.21 11.77
CA ASP A 112 3.54 -15.65 11.34
C ASP A 112 2.53 -14.50 11.31
N ILE A 113 2.54 -13.62 12.31
CA ILE A 113 1.69 -12.41 12.36
C ILE A 113 1.99 -11.48 11.18
N ALA A 114 3.27 -11.21 10.91
CA ALA A 114 3.67 -10.34 9.82
C ALA A 114 3.26 -10.91 8.46
N MET A 115 3.48 -12.20 8.24
CA MET A 115 3.10 -12.90 7.00
C MET A 115 1.59 -13.02 6.84
N GLY A 116 0.86 -13.35 7.90
CA GLY A 116 -0.60 -13.43 7.89
C GLY A 116 -1.25 -12.11 7.51
N THR A 117 -0.88 -11.05 8.24
CA THR A 117 -1.52 -9.74 8.08
C THR A 117 -1.03 -8.97 6.86
N SER A 118 0.25 -9.10 6.47
CA SER A 118 0.82 -8.28 5.40
C SER A 118 0.90 -8.99 4.04
N VAL A 119 0.72 -10.30 3.99
CA VAL A 119 0.83 -11.10 2.75
C VAL A 119 -0.45 -11.90 2.49
N TYR A 120 -0.79 -12.83 3.39
CA TYR A 120 -1.93 -13.71 3.19
C TYR A 120 -3.25 -12.94 3.11
N SER A 121 -3.34 -11.80 3.78
CA SER A 121 -4.49 -10.91 3.71
C SER A 121 -4.80 -10.41 2.29
N LEU A 122 -3.80 -10.25 1.40
CA LEU A 122 -4.06 -9.93 -0.01
C LEU A 122 -4.83 -11.08 -0.69
N LEU A 123 -4.43 -12.32 -0.45
CA LEU A 123 -5.08 -13.50 -1.04
C LEU A 123 -6.50 -13.66 -0.49
N SER A 124 -6.65 -13.60 0.84
CA SER A 124 -7.94 -13.80 1.51
C SER A 124 -8.93 -12.69 1.18
N LEU A 125 -8.51 -11.42 1.15
CA LEU A 125 -9.33 -10.30 0.72
C LEU A 125 -9.74 -10.43 -0.75
N THR A 126 -8.78 -10.72 -1.64
CA THR A 126 -9.07 -10.91 -3.07
C THR A 126 -10.11 -12.00 -3.26
N ARG A 127 -9.93 -13.17 -2.63
CA ARG A 127 -10.89 -14.28 -2.66
C ARG A 127 -12.27 -13.86 -2.14
N ALA A 128 -12.32 -13.10 -1.04
CA ALA A 128 -13.58 -12.67 -0.43
C ALA A 128 -14.37 -11.71 -1.34
N VAL A 129 -13.70 -10.87 -2.13
CA VAL A 129 -14.36 -9.89 -3.02
C VAL A 129 -14.59 -10.43 -4.44
N LEU A 130 -13.98 -11.54 -4.84
CA LEU A 130 -14.13 -12.12 -6.19
C LEU A 130 -15.59 -12.31 -6.65
N PRO A 131 -16.56 -12.66 -5.79
CA PRO A 131 -17.97 -12.80 -6.20
C PRO A 131 -18.63 -11.49 -6.65
N VAL A 132 -18.04 -10.34 -6.28
CA VAL A 132 -18.56 -9.00 -6.57
C VAL A 132 -17.55 -8.12 -7.32
N LEU A 133 -16.36 -8.63 -7.58
CA LEU A 133 -15.36 -7.97 -8.42
C LEU A 133 -15.66 -8.27 -9.88
N LYS A 134 -15.91 -7.22 -10.66
CA LYS A 134 -16.23 -7.33 -12.09
C LYS A 134 -15.13 -8.00 -12.89
N GLU A 135 -15.49 -8.64 -13.95
CA GLU A 135 -14.57 -8.94 -15.05
C GLU A 135 -13.92 -7.63 -15.56
N GLY A 136 -12.64 -7.66 -15.83
CA GLY A 136 -11.87 -6.44 -16.14
C GLY A 136 -11.54 -5.57 -14.93
N GLY A 137 -11.83 -6.02 -13.72
CA GLY A 137 -11.52 -5.31 -12.49
C GLY A 137 -10.02 -5.20 -12.16
N SER A 138 -9.70 -4.46 -11.11
CA SER A 138 -8.30 -4.25 -10.68
C SER A 138 -8.13 -4.41 -9.19
N VAL A 139 -7.07 -5.13 -8.77
CA VAL A 139 -6.61 -5.23 -7.39
C VAL A 139 -5.27 -4.54 -7.27
N LEU A 140 -5.13 -3.65 -6.29
CA LEU A 140 -3.91 -2.92 -6.02
C LEU A 140 -3.46 -3.15 -4.58
N THR A 141 -2.17 -3.46 -4.38
CA THR A 141 -1.57 -3.50 -3.05
C THR A 141 -0.40 -2.53 -2.92
N LEU A 142 0.08 -2.32 -1.69
CA LEU A 142 1.21 -1.45 -1.37
C LEU A 142 2.38 -2.25 -0.87
N THR A 143 3.52 -2.09 -1.53
CA THR A 143 4.81 -2.66 -1.13
C THR A 143 5.84 -1.55 -0.84
N TYR A 144 7.06 -1.95 -0.58
CA TYR A 144 8.17 -1.05 -0.28
C TYR A 144 9.50 -1.65 -0.76
N LEU A 145 10.45 -0.80 -1.06
CA LEU A 145 11.80 -1.17 -1.54
C LEU A 145 12.52 -2.20 -0.65
N GLY A 146 12.12 -2.31 0.63
CA GLY A 146 12.61 -3.36 1.55
C GLY A 146 12.24 -4.79 1.13
N GLY A 147 11.36 -5.00 0.14
CA GLY A 147 11.11 -6.32 -0.47
C GLY A 147 12.33 -6.83 -1.25
N PRO A 148 12.76 -6.13 -2.32
CA PRO A 148 13.92 -6.54 -3.12
C PRO A 148 15.28 -6.16 -2.53
N LYS A 149 15.36 -5.24 -1.57
CA LYS A 149 16.60 -4.72 -1.01
C LYS A 149 16.57 -4.68 0.52
N PHE A 150 17.74 -4.80 1.14
CA PHE A 150 17.85 -4.58 2.58
C PHE A 150 17.60 -3.10 2.91
N VAL A 151 16.75 -2.89 3.93
CA VAL A 151 16.50 -1.57 4.52
C VAL A 151 16.66 -1.70 6.05
N PRO A 152 17.46 -0.85 6.71
CA PRO A 152 17.61 -0.88 8.16
C PRO A 152 16.26 -0.79 8.90
N HIS A 153 16.12 -1.52 10.00
CA HIS A 153 14.92 -1.55 10.85
C HIS A 153 13.62 -1.98 10.16
N TYR A 154 13.73 -2.67 9.00
CA TYR A 154 12.58 -3.19 8.29
C TYR A 154 12.40 -4.71 8.50
N ASN A 155 13.46 -5.44 8.80
CA ASN A 155 13.52 -6.84 9.25
C ASN A 155 12.44 -7.74 8.59
N VAL A 156 11.55 -8.35 9.40
CA VAL A 156 10.52 -9.28 8.92
C VAL A 156 9.57 -8.64 7.89
N MET A 157 9.36 -7.32 7.94
CA MET A 157 8.55 -6.64 6.93
C MET A 157 9.19 -6.65 5.54
N GLY A 158 10.52 -6.67 5.44
CA GLY A 158 11.21 -6.84 4.16
C GLY A 158 10.87 -8.19 3.53
N VAL A 159 10.93 -9.27 4.32
CA VAL A 159 10.53 -10.61 3.89
C VAL A 159 9.06 -10.66 3.50
N ALA A 160 8.19 -10.05 4.31
CA ALA A 160 6.76 -9.98 4.00
C ALA A 160 6.51 -9.21 2.68
N LYS A 161 7.21 -8.08 2.43
CA LYS A 161 7.05 -7.34 1.16
C LYS A 161 7.54 -8.13 -0.05
N ALA A 162 8.64 -8.87 0.07
CA ALA A 162 9.10 -9.77 -0.99
C ALA A 162 8.06 -10.86 -1.31
N ALA A 163 7.48 -11.48 -0.29
CA ALA A 163 6.42 -12.46 -0.44
C ALA A 163 5.13 -11.84 -1.02
N LEU A 164 4.77 -10.61 -0.61
CA LEU A 164 3.63 -9.87 -1.15
C LEU A 164 3.80 -9.60 -2.65
N GLU A 165 4.98 -9.14 -3.09
CA GLU A 165 5.29 -8.89 -4.51
C GLU A 165 5.24 -10.19 -5.33
N SER A 166 5.71 -11.31 -4.76
CA SER A 166 5.53 -12.61 -5.39
C SER A 166 4.06 -12.99 -5.51
N SER A 167 3.26 -12.79 -4.46
CA SER A 167 1.81 -13.07 -4.45
C SER A 167 1.05 -12.27 -5.51
N VAL A 168 1.46 -11.02 -5.77
CA VAL A 168 0.91 -10.19 -6.86
C VAL A 168 1.07 -10.88 -8.22
N ARG A 169 2.24 -11.44 -8.52
CA ARG A 169 2.49 -12.14 -9.79
C ARG A 169 1.63 -13.39 -9.95
N TYR A 170 1.48 -14.19 -8.90
CA TYR A 170 0.64 -15.40 -8.94
C TYR A 170 -0.84 -15.03 -9.07
N LEU A 171 -1.34 -14.06 -8.32
CA LEU A 171 -2.73 -13.59 -8.45
C LEU A 171 -3.00 -12.98 -9.83
N ALA A 172 -2.04 -12.25 -10.40
CA ALA A 172 -2.17 -11.70 -11.75
C ALA A 172 -2.31 -12.80 -12.82
N HIS A 173 -1.56 -13.89 -12.67
CA HIS A 173 -1.68 -15.06 -13.54
C HIS A 173 -3.04 -15.74 -13.39
N ASP A 174 -3.43 -16.04 -12.14
CA ASP A 174 -4.66 -16.79 -11.84
C ASP A 174 -5.94 -16.05 -12.28
N LEU A 175 -5.93 -14.72 -12.17
CA LEU A 175 -7.09 -13.88 -12.43
C LEU A 175 -7.10 -13.29 -13.85
N GLY A 176 -6.02 -13.45 -14.59
CA GLY A 176 -5.84 -12.90 -15.94
C GLY A 176 -6.89 -13.38 -16.96
N ALA A 177 -7.33 -14.64 -16.87
CA ALA A 177 -8.40 -15.18 -17.74
C ALA A 177 -9.75 -14.48 -17.55
N ARG A 178 -9.95 -13.79 -16.41
CA ARG A 178 -11.12 -12.94 -16.13
C ARG A 178 -10.84 -11.46 -16.41
N ASN A 179 -9.74 -11.13 -17.08
CA ASN A 179 -9.24 -9.77 -17.28
C ASN A 179 -9.04 -8.97 -15.98
N ILE A 180 -8.98 -9.63 -14.82
CA ILE A 180 -8.72 -8.96 -13.54
C ILE A 180 -7.22 -8.75 -13.41
N ARG A 181 -6.82 -7.49 -13.24
CA ARG A 181 -5.42 -7.08 -13.11
C ARG A 181 -5.04 -6.99 -11.63
N VAL A 182 -3.85 -7.43 -11.28
CA VAL A 182 -3.32 -7.36 -9.92
C VAL A 182 -1.94 -6.72 -9.96
N ASN A 183 -1.77 -5.58 -9.28
CA ASN A 183 -0.52 -4.83 -9.28
C ASN A 183 -0.16 -4.37 -7.87
N ALA A 184 1.10 -3.97 -7.69
CA ALA A 184 1.58 -3.34 -6.48
C ALA A 184 2.18 -1.96 -6.78
N ILE A 185 2.08 -1.03 -5.83
CA ILE A 185 2.90 0.18 -5.81
C ILE A 185 3.95 0.04 -4.72
N SER A 186 5.22 0.17 -5.10
CA SER A 186 6.34 0.35 -4.19
C SER A 186 6.50 1.84 -3.92
N ALA A 187 5.87 2.31 -2.86
CA ALA A 187 5.93 3.71 -2.47
C ALA A 187 7.23 4.02 -1.71
N GLY A 188 7.85 5.15 -1.99
CA GLY A 188 8.93 5.69 -1.15
C GLY A 188 8.44 6.00 0.28
N PRO A 189 9.33 6.40 1.19
CA PRO A 189 8.98 6.62 2.58
C PRO A 189 8.02 7.81 2.73
N ILE A 190 6.86 7.56 3.35
CA ILE A 190 5.83 8.56 3.68
C ILE A 190 5.54 8.49 5.18
N LYS A 191 5.44 9.65 5.83
CA LYS A 191 5.13 9.74 7.27
C LYS A 191 3.67 9.38 7.53
N THR A 192 3.40 8.09 7.70
CA THR A 192 2.09 7.53 8.04
C THR A 192 2.05 7.02 9.49
N LEU A 193 0.86 6.63 9.96
CA LEU A 193 0.72 5.96 11.26
C LEU A 193 1.51 4.64 11.30
N ALA A 194 1.44 3.83 10.24
CA ALA A 194 2.19 2.58 10.13
C ALA A 194 3.70 2.80 10.16
N ALA A 195 4.21 3.82 9.46
CA ALA A 195 5.63 4.15 9.44
C ALA A 195 6.19 4.61 10.79
N SER A 196 5.33 5.06 11.71
CA SER A 196 5.76 5.47 13.07
C SER A 196 6.29 4.30 13.92
N GLY A 197 6.02 3.06 13.55
CA GLY A 197 6.56 1.85 14.19
C GLY A 197 7.97 1.48 13.73
N ILE A 198 8.48 2.09 12.66
CA ILE A 198 9.82 1.83 12.12
C ILE A 198 10.84 2.69 12.87
N GLY A 199 11.90 2.07 13.40
CA GLY A 199 13.00 2.78 14.05
C GLY A 199 13.68 3.77 13.07
N ASP A 200 14.12 4.90 13.60
CA ASP A 200 14.89 5.93 12.85
C ASP A 200 14.23 6.41 11.53
N PHE A 201 12.90 6.35 11.44
CA PHE A 201 12.17 6.70 10.22
C PHE A 201 12.45 8.12 9.72
N ARG A 202 12.80 9.06 10.63
CA ARG A 202 13.21 10.43 10.24
C ARG A 202 14.52 10.41 9.44
N MET A 203 15.43 9.52 9.81
CA MET A 203 16.69 9.33 9.09
C MET A 203 16.41 8.77 7.68
N ILE A 204 15.54 7.79 7.58
CA ILE A 204 15.13 7.22 6.27
C ILE A 204 14.54 8.30 5.36
N LEU A 205 13.66 9.16 5.89
CA LEU A 205 13.08 10.28 5.13
C LEU A 205 14.15 11.25 4.63
N ARG A 206 15.07 11.68 5.50
CA ARG A 206 16.15 12.60 5.13
C ARG A 206 17.10 11.98 4.11
N TYR A 207 17.50 10.72 4.34
CA TYR A 207 18.38 10.00 3.42
C TYR A 207 17.76 9.86 2.03
N ASN A 208 16.47 9.53 1.97
CA ASN A 208 15.73 9.41 0.71
C ASN A 208 15.62 10.78 0.01
N GLU A 209 15.29 11.85 0.74
CA GLU A 209 15.19 13.21 0.20
C GLU A 209 16.50 13.69 -0.44
N VAL A 210 17.63 13.45 0.23
CA VAL A 210 18.97 13.85 -0.26
C VAL A 210 19.38 13.04 -1.48
N ASN A 211 19.11 11.72 -1.47
CA ASN A 211 19.67 10.79 -2.46
C ASN A 211 18.72 10.44 -3.61
N SER A 212 17.42 10.72 -3.50
CA SER A 212 16.51 10.47 -4.62
C SER A 212 16.79 11.42 -5.80
N PRO A 213 16.65 10.98 -7.06
CA PRO A 213 16.83 11.83 -8.24
C PRO A 213 16.01 13.12 -8.22
N LEU A 214 14.77 13.08 -7.74
CA LEU A 214 13.89 14.25 -7.66
C LEU A 214 14.14 15.13 -6.42
N LYS A 215 15.11 14.77 -5.55
CA LYS A 215 15.51 15.55 -4.35
C LYS A 215 14.36 15.92 -3.42
N ARG A 216 13.40 15.04 -3.31
CA ARG A 216 12.26 15.15 -2.39
C ARG A 216 11.74 13.77 -2.00
N ASN A 217 11.01 13.71 -0.91
CA ASN A 217 10.21 12.53 -0.60
C ASN A 217 8.93 12.50 -1.46
N VAL A 218 8.44 11.29 -1.70
CA VAL A 218 7.15 11.05 -2.32
C VAL A 218 6.01 11.47 -1.38
N THR A 219 4.90 11.91 -1.94
CA THR A 219 3.68 12.29 -1.22
C THR A 219 2.58 11.24 -1.38
N THR A 220 1.56 11.28 -0.52
CA THR A 220 0.35 10.46 -0.70
C THR A 220 -0.39 10.79 -1.99
N GLU A 221 -0.26 12.02 -2.49
CA GLU A 221 -0.83 12.46 -3.78
C GLU A 221 -0.09 11.82 -4.97
N ASP A 222 1.27 11.78 -4.95
CA ASP A 222 2.05 11.10 -5.98
C ASP A 222 1.63 9.62 -6.10
N VAL A 223 1.48 8.95 -4.96
CA VAL A 223 1.01 7.55 -4.91
C VAL A 223 -0.43 7.43 -5.36
N GLY A 224 -1.31 8.35 -4.93
CA GLY A 224 -2.71 8.38 -5.32
C GLY A 224 -2.88 8.49 -6.84
N ASN A 225 -2.13 9.36 -7.49
CA ASN A 225 -2.17 9.56 -8.95
C ASN A 225 -1.72 8.30 -9.71
N SER A 226 -0.65 7.64 -9.25
CA SER A 226 -0.19 6.38 -9.84
C SER A 226 -1.18 5.23 -9.59
N ALA A 227 -1.79 5.18 -8.41
CA ALA A 227 -2.83 4.21 -8.08
C ALA A 227 -4.06 4.39 -8.98
N MET A 228 -4.52 5.63 -9.15
CA MET A 228 -5.64 5.96 -10.02
C MET A 228 -5.40 5.49 -11.46
N TYR A 229 -4.18 5.65 -11.99
CA TYR A 229 -3.78 5.11 -13.29
C TYR A 229 -3.92 3.57 -13.31
N LEU A 230 -3.30 2.87 -12.35
CA LEU A 230 -3.32 1.40 -12.29
C LEU A 230 -4.73 0.82 -12.08
N LEU A 231 -5.62 1.56 -11.43
CA LEU A 231 -7.01 1.17 -11.18
C LEU A 231 -7.94 1.50 -12.35
N SER A 232 -7.50 2.32 -13.31
CA SER A 232 -8.29 2.74 -14.47
C SER A 232 -8.07 1.83 -15.69
N ASP A 233 -8.91 2.01 -16.70
CA ASP A 233 -8.80 1.32 -17.99
C ASP A 233 -7.54 1.75 -18.79
N LEU A 234 -6.90 2.87 -18.42
CA LEU A 234 -5.63 3.30 -19.00
C LEU A 234 -4.50 2.30 -18.76
N ALA A 235 -4.60 1.48 -17.70
CA ALA A 235 -3.65 0.43 -17.37
C ALA A 235 -4.13 -0.97 -17.81
N SER A 236 -4.98 -1.08 -18.84
CA SER A 236 -5.58 -2.35 -19.28
C SER A 236 -4.55 -3.43 -19.67
N GLY A 237 -3.35 -3.06 -20.09
CA GLY A 237 -2.24 -3.96 -20.39
C GLY A 237 -1.25 -4.18 -19.23
N VAL A 238 -1.53 -3.69 -18.00
CA VAL A 238 -0.61 -3.73 -16.87
C VAL A 238 -1.13 -4.66 -15.78
N THR A 239 -0.48 -5.81 -15.59
CA THR A 239 -0.78 -6.76 -14.50
C THR A 239 0.48 -7.48 -14.04
N GLY A 240 0.56 -7.84 -12.76
CA GLY A 240 1.75 -8.46 -12.16
C GLY A 240 2.90 -7.48 -11.89
N GLU A 241 2.67 -6.18 -12.06
CA GLU A 241 3.67 -5.12 -11.98
C GLU A 241 3.89 -4.68 -10.53
N VAL A 242 5.15 -4.35 -10.21
CA VAL A 242 5.56 -3.60 -9.02
C VAL A 242 6.00 -2.21 -9.47
N HIS A 243 5.10 -1.26 -9.41
CA HIS A 243 5.29 0.10 -9.90
C HIS A 243 5.94 0.99 -8.83
N TYR A 244 7.13 1.49 -9.10
CA TYR A 244 7.86 2.35 -8.16
C TYR A 244 7.37 3.79 -8.21
N VAL A 245 6.98 4.31 -7.04
CA VAL A 245 6.60 5.71 -6.82
C VAL A 245 7.40 6.22 -5.62
N ASP A 246 8.65 6.58 -5.85
CA ASP A 246 9.65 6.85 -4.80
C ASP A 246 10.63 7.97 -5.15
N CYS A 247 10.24 8.84 -6.07
CA CYS A 247 11.08 9.93 -6.59
C CYS A 247 12.39 9.43 -7.25
N GLY A 248 12.39 8.17 -7.72
CA GLY A 248 13.52 7.54 -8.40
C GLY A 248 14.55 6.89 -7.47
N TYR A 249 14.29 6.83 -6.16
CA TYR A 249 15.25 6.30 -5.20
C TYR A 249 15.62 4.83 -5.48
N ASN A 250 14.70 4.03 -5.99
CA ASN A 250 14.95 2.61 -6.28
C ASN A 250 16.10 2.34 -7.26
N ILE A 251 16.43 3.29 -8.15
CA ILE A 251 17.51 3.13 -9.15
C ILE A 251 18.90 3.45 -8.56
N MET A 252 18.95 4.02 -7.35
CA MET A 252 20.23 4.45 -6.75
C MET A 252 21.01 3.27 -6.23
N GLY A 253 22.24 3.10 -6.70
CA GLY A 253 23.17 2.09 -6.20
C GLY A 253 24.03 2.58 -5.03
N MET A 254 24.18 3.91 -4.92
CA MET A 254 24.98 4.57 -3.88
C MET A 254 24.39 5.96 -3.61
N GLY A 255 24.62 6.49 -2.40
CA GLY A 255 24.24 7.86 -2.05
C GLY A 255 25.02 8.90 -2.88
N ASP A 256 24.43 10.07 -3.07
CA ASP A 256 25.07 11.21 -3.73
C ASP A 256 26.29 11.70 -2.94
N VAL A 257 27.22 12.31 -3.65
CA VAL A 257 28.41 12.95 -3.09
C VAL A 257 28.31 14.47 -3.17
N ALA A 258 28.96 15.14 -2.23
CA ALA A 258 29.09 16.59 -2.17
C ALA A 258 30.56 16.96 -1.90
N THR A 259 30.89 18.23 -2.01
CA THR A 259 32.20 18.76 -1.62
C THR A 259 32.03 19.58 -0.32
N ASP A 260 32.86 19.30 0.70
CA ASP A 260 32.88 20.06 1.93
C ASP A 260 33.60 21.42 1.77
N ALA A 261 33.66 22.21 2.85
CA ALA A 261 34.32 23.52 2.83
C ALA A 261 35.84 23.44 2.60
N GLU A 262 36.46 22.31 2.89
CA GLU A 262 37.88 22.02 2.72
C GLU A 262 38.22 21.45 1.34
N GLY A 263 37.19 21.21 0.47
CA GLY A 263 37.33 20.68 -0.88
C GLY A 263 37.37 19.15 -0.96
N ASN A 264 37.07 18.43 0.13
CA ASN A 264 37.00 16.96 0.11
C ASN A 264 35.65 16.45 -0.39
N THR A 265 35.67 15.30 -1.07
CA THR A 265 34.46 14.60 -1.44
C THR A 265 33.86 13.88 -0.22
N ILE A 266 32.64 14.19 0.12
CA ILE A 266 31.87 13.57 1.22
C ILE A 266 30.54 13.04 0.69
N LEU A 267 29.82 12.22 1.45
CA LEU A 267 28.45 11.86 1.11
C LEU A 267 27.56 13.11 1.25
N ALA A 268 26.68 13.34 0.28
CA ALA A 268 25.77 14.49 0.28
C ALA A 268 24.86 14.55 1.54
N TRP A 269 24.61 13.41 2.12
CA TRP A 269 23.94 13.25 3.42
C TRP A 269 24.67 13.94 4.58
N ASP A 270 26.02 13.95 4.56
CA ASP A 270 26.87 14.55 5.60
C ASP A 270 27.15 16.03 5.35
N ALA A 271 26.82 16.54 4.17
CA ALA A 271 26.91 17.95 3.85
C ALA A 271 25.89 18.77 4.70
N LYS A 272 26.40 19.81 5.42
CA LYS A 272 25.58 20.71 6.23
C LYS A 272 24.96 21.83 5.41
#